data_7ff23eb79069336a70912cbf899781ab
#
_entry.id   7ff23eb79069336a70912cbf899781ab
#
_cell.length_a   1.000
_cell.length_b   1.000
_cell.length_c   1.000
_cell.angle_alpha   90.00
_cell.angle_beta   90.00
_cell.angle_gamma   90.00
#
_symmetry.space_group_name_H-M   'P 1'
#
loop_
_entity.id
_entity.type
_entity.pdbx_description
1 polymer ?
#
loop_
_entity_poly.entity_id
_entity_poly.type
_entity_poly.pdbx_seq_one_letter_code
_entity_poly.pdbx_strand_id
1 'polypeptide(L)'
;MSKFFEALERAAQEQAFRHHPAPSTPRSEQGPTIPEPVPYEALRPSPEGPRTVPDGLDEHLVSLIEPASFEAEQYRALRQLVERLHKSTALSIVAVSSPTVAEGKTTTSINLAGALAQAPDARVLLVDADLRGAALAPRLGFDEYVGPGLVDAIVDANLTLPAVVHALPSLNLSVVPAGRFASAPYEVLKSPRFGELLAEARKRYDYIILDTPPLVSVPDCRVIEKWVDGFLIVVTAHRTARKLLEEALNVTERARIVGLVFNGDDRHLSRDSYGAYDSRQSSRRNGGGWRRRVFGNPDRTRRRRVAPED
;
A
#
# COMPACT_ATOMS: atom_id res chain seq x y z
N MET A 1 30.09 -1.71 -25.36
CA MET A 1 28.74 -1.08 -25.30
C MET A 1 27.76 -2.02 -26.00
N SER A 2 26.63 -2.29 -25.40
CA SER A 2 25.69 -3.33 -25.89
C SER A 2 24.85 -2.78 -27.03
N LYS A 3 24.67 -3.58 -28.11
CA LYS A 3 23.79 -3.27 -29.26
C LYS A 3 22.36 -2.86 -28.86
N PHE A 4 21.97 -3.12 -27.63
CA PHE A 4 20.69 -2.75 -27.06
C PHE A 4 20.62 -1.26 -26.70
N PHE A 5 21.70 -0.66 -26.22
CA PHE A 5 21.76 0.78 -25.95
C PHE A 5 21.68 1.59 -27.25
N GLU A 6 22.34 1.14 -28.31
CA GLU A 6 22.25 1.77 -29.65
C GLU A 6 20.82 1.69 -30.23
N ALA A 7 20.07 0.61 -29.95
CA ALA A 7 18.68 0.49 -30.37
C ALA A 7 17.72 1.43 -29.61
N LEU A 8 17.97 1.65 -28.32
CA LEU A 8 17.21 2.61 -27.50
C LEU A 8 17.47 4.07 -27.91
N GLU A 9 18.74 4.41 -28.19
CA GLU A 9 19.07 5.74 -28.71
C GLU A 9 18.47 6.00 -30.09
N ARG A 10 18.47 5.01 -31.00
CA ARG A 10 17.79 5.13 -32.31
C ARG A 10 16.31 5.33 -32.18
N ALA A 11 15.63 4.59 -31.30
CA ALA A 11 14.20 4.74 -31.07
C ALA A 11 13.84 6.11 -30.50
N ALA A 12 14.68 6.66 -29.61
CA ALA A 12 14.52 8.01 -29.10
C ALA A 12 14.76 9.10 -30.15
N GLN A 13 15.74 8.90 -31.04
CA GLN A 13 16.01 9.82 -32.16
C GLN A 13 14.91 9.79 -33.22
N GLU A 14 14.34 8.62 -33.54
CA GLU A 14 13.24 8.51 -34.50
C GLU A 14 11.93 9.15 -34.01
N GLN A 15 11.68 9.20 -32.70
CA GLN A 15 10.56 9.94 -32.13
C GLN A 15 10.79 11.46 -32.16
N ALA A 16 12.01 11.93 -32.00
CA ALA A 16 12.35 13.37 -32.09
C ALA A 16 12.15 13.95 -33.50
N PHE A 17 12.27 13.14 -34.57
CA PHE A 17 12.08 13.57 -35.97
C PHE A 17 10.63 13.67 -36.42
N ARG A 18 9.65 13.24 -35.65
CA ARG A 18 8.21 13.28 -36.03
C ARG A 18 7.47 14.53 -35.57
N HIS A 19 8.10 15.46 -34.91
CA HIS A 19 7.48 16.74 -34.55
C HIS A 19 7.89 17.86 -35.49
N HIS A 20 6.93 18.33 -36.28
CA HIS A 20 7.04 19.52 -37.12
C HIS A 20 7.21 20.76 -36.23
N PRO A 21 8.07 21.74 -36.61
CA PRO A 21 8.27 22.95 -35.82
C PRO A 21 7.11 23.92 -36.01
N ALA A 22 6.52 24.37 -34.89
CA ALA A 22 5.67 25.52 -34.83
C ALA A 22 6.54 26.80 -34.66
N PRO A 23 6.10 27.99 -35.10
CA PRO A 23 6.95 29.17 -35.23
C PRO A 23 7.36 29.73 -33.87
N SER A 24 8.62 30.16 -33.83
CA SER A 24 9.35 30.74 -32.71
C SER A 24 8.81 32.11 -32.28
N THR A 25 8.32 32.20 -31.05
CA THR A 25 8.31 33.45 -30.27
C THR A 25 9.43 33.37 -29.21
N PRO A 26 10.15 34.48 -28.93
CA PRO A 26 11.26 34.43 -27.98
C PRO A 26 10.73 34.25 -26.55
N ARG A 27 11.06 33.13 -25.95
CA ARG A 27 10.78 32.82 -24.54
C ARG A 27 12.04 33.12 -23.73
N SER A 28 11.90 33.91 -22.69
CA SER A 28 12.93 34.26 -21.70
C SER A 28 13.57 32.99 -21.14
N GLU A 29 14.90 32.99 -21.09
CA GLU A 29 15.76 31.98 -20.47
C GLU A 29 15.57 31.99 -18.94
N GLN A 30 14.57 31.26 -18.46
CA GLN A 30 14.56 30.73 -17.11
C GLN A 30 14.38 29.24 -17.28
N GLY A 31 15.48 28.49 -17.17
CA GLY A 31 15.46 27.03 -17.10
C GLY A 31 14.62 26.57 -15.89
N PRO A 32 14.03 25.35 -15.94
CA PRO A 32 13.30 24.84 -14.81
C PRO A 32 14.21 24.79 -13.58
N THR A 33 13.92 25.61 -12.59
CA THR A 33 14.53 25.53 -11.27
C THR A 33 14.21 24.17 -10.69
N ILE A 34 15.20 23.30 -10.59
CA ILE A 34 15.09 22.04 -9.83
C ILE A 34 14.85 22.47 -8.38
N PRO A 35 13.71 22.12 -7.76
CA PRO A 35 13.48 22.46 -6.37
C PRO A 35 14.59 21.82 -5.52
N GLU A 36 15.17 22.59 -4.61
CA GLU A 36 16.13 22.05 -3.64
C GLU A 36 15.53 20.85 -2.91
N PRO A 37 16.30 19.77 -2.70
CA PRO A 37 15.81 18.60 -1.99
C PRO A 37 15.38 19.01 -0.59
N VAL A 38 14.09 18.90 -0.30
CA VAL A 38 13.53 19.18 1.03
C VAL A 38 14.16 18.22 2.03
N PRO A 39 14.80 18.68 3.11
CA PRO A 39 15.34 17.80 4.13
C PRO A 39 14.24 16.88 4.68
N TYR A 40 14.54 15.61 4.89
CA TYR A 40 13.58 14.62 5.40
C TYR A 40 12.89 15.07 6.70
N GLU A 41 13.63 15.81 7.56
CA GLU A 41 13.09 16.40 8.78
C GLU A 41 11.94 17.39 8.54
N ALA A 42 11.97 18.13 7.42
CA ALA A 42 10.90 19.05 7.01
C ALA A 42 9.65 18.32 6.48
N LEU A 43 9.76 17.02 6.18
CA LEU A 43 8.67 16.17 5.71
C LEU A 43 7.98 15.41 6.86
N ARG A 44 8.45 15.57 8.12
CA ARG A 44 7.78 14.97 9.28
C ARG A 44 6.45 15.68 9.53
N PRO A 45 5.33 14.95 9.65
CA PRO A 45 4.08 15.56 10.09
C PRO A 45 4.24 16.08 11.52
N SER A 46 3.77 17.30 11.76
CA SER A 46 3.60 17.80 13.12
C SER A 46 2.61 16.91 13.87
N PRO A 47 2.92 16.45 15.11
CA PRO A 47 2.05 15.53 15.84
C PRO A 47 0.70 16.12 16.30
N GLU A 48 0.45 17.39 16.04
CA GLU A 48 -0.67 18.15 16.60
C GLU A 48 -1.63 18.69 15.52
N GLY A 49 -2.41 17.80 14.90
CA GLY A 49 -3.51 18.20 14.03
C GLY A 49 -4.47 17.04 13.76
N PRO A 50 -5.77 17.32 13.51
CA PRO A 50 -6.67 16.26 13.04
C PRO A 50 -6.10 15.70 11.73
N ARG A 51 -5.93 14.38 11.66
CA ARG A 51 -5.51 13.71 10.43
C ARG A 51 -6.62 13.91 9.40
N THR A 52 -6.42 14.84 8.50
CA THR A 52 -7.31 15.00 7.34
C THR A 52 -6.91 13.91 6.34
N VAL A 53 -7.85 13.01 6.09
CA VAL A 53 -7.72 11.99 5.03
C VAL A 53 -7.71 12.74 3.69
N PRO A 54 -6.74 12.52 2.79
CA PRO A 54 -6.77 13.11 1.45
C PRO A 54 -8.06 12.74 0.72
N ASP A 55 -8.64 13.69 -0.01
CA ASP A 55 -9.77 13.41 -0.90
C ASP A 55 -9.31 12.47 -2.04
N GLY A 56 -10.22 11.60 -2.50
CA GLY A 56 -9.94 10.72 -3.65
C GLY A 56 -9.25 9.39 -3.32
N LEU A 57 -9.08 9.02 -2.05
CA LEU A 57 -8.59 7.69 -1.68
C LEU A 57 -9.60 6.60 -2.09
N ASP A 58 -9.09 5.48 -2.60
CA ASP A 58 -9.89 4.27 -2.87
C ASP A 58 -10.53 3.76 -1.56
N GLU A 59 -11.84 3.47 -1.58
CA GLU A 59 -12.63 3.04 -0.41
C GLU A 59 -12.10 1.79 0.30
N HIS A 60 -11.32 0.95 -0.40
CA HIS A 60 -10.71 -0.26 0.16
C HIS A 60 -9.42 0.01 0.96
N LEU A 61 -9.00 1.27 1.07
CA LEU A 61 -7.81 1.65 1.84
C LEU A 61 -8.13 1.85 3.32
N VAL A 62 -8.72 0.83 3.93
CA VAL A 62 -9.28 0.85 5.28
C VAL A 62 -8.28 1.25 6.36
N SER A 63 -6.99 0.89 6.22
CA SER A 63 -5.95 1.31 7.17
C SER A 63 -5.71 2.82 7.17
N LEU A 64 -6.06 3.52 6.10
CA LEU A 64 -5.91 4.96 5.94
C LEU A 64 -7.20 5.71 6.28
N ILE A 65 -8.35 5.19 5.83
CA ILE A 65 -9.66 5.85 5.92
C ILE A 65 -10.33 5.54 7.27
N GLU A 66 -10.40 4.27 7.64
CA GLU A 66 -11.09 3.79 8.84
C GLU A 66 -10.19 2.89 9.70
N PRO A 67 -9.11 3.45 10.28
CA PRO A 67 -8.11 2.63 10.99
C PRO A 67 -8.65 1.90 12.22
N ALA A 68 -9.86 2.21 12.69
CA ALA A 68 -10.54 1.51 13.77
C ALA A 68 -11.50 0.40 13.29
N SER A 69 -11.63 0.19 11.98
CA SER A 69 -12.49 -0.85 11.41
C SER A 69 -11.97 -2.26 11.68
N PHE A 70 -12.87 -3.25 11.62
CA PHE A 70 -12.49 -4.67 11.73
C PHE A 70 -11.51 -5.08 10.61
N GLU A 71 -11.74 -4.59 9.41
CA GLU A 71 -10.89 -4.83 8.25
C GLU A 71 -9.48 -4.25 8.44
N ALA A 72 -9.36 -3.06 9.04
CA ALA A 72 -8.07 -2.46 9.39
C ALA A 72 -7.32 -3.25 10.47
N GLU A 73 -8.04 -3.92 11.40
CA GLU A 73 -7.42 -4.81 12.40
C GLU A 73 -6.67 -5.99 11.76
N GLN A 74 -7.14 -6.50 10.61
CA GLN A 74 -6.43 -7.57 9.88
C GLN A 74 -5.06 -7.07 9.38
N TYR A 75 -4.99 -5.84 8.88
CA TYR A 75 -3.72 -5.23 8.48
C TYR A 75 -2.84 -4.89 9.69
N ARG A 76 -3.43 -4.62 10.85
CA ARG A 76 -2.68 -4.45 12.10
C ARG A 76 -2.02 -5.77 12.56
N ALA A 77 -2.71 -6.90 12.38
CA ALA A 77 -2.12 -8.21 12.63
C ALA A 77 -0.96 -8.51 11.66
N LEU A 78 -1.11 -8.15 10.37
CA LEU A 78 -0.05 -8.27 9.37
C LEU A 78 1.15 -7.37 9.69
N ARG A 79 0.89 -6.13 10.10
CA ARG A 79 1.91 -5.20 10.61
C ARG A 79 2.72 -5.83 11.75
N GLN A 80 2.07 -6.43 12.75
CA GLN A 80 2.76 -7.08 13.87
C GLN A 80 3.70 -8.21 13.42
N LEU A 81 3.33 -8.95 12.37
CA LEU A 81 4.21 -9.95 11.76
C LEU A 81 5.45 -9.28 11.17
N VAL A 82 5.28 -8.24 10.34
CA VAL A 82 6.38 -7.53 9.68
C VAL A 82 7.30 -6.87 10.72
N GLU A 83 6.75 -6.20 11.75
CA GLU A 83 7.53 -5.60 12.84
C GLU A 83 8.36 -6.64 13.62
N ARG A 84 7.80 -7.81 13.85
CA ARG A 84 8.50 -8.92 14.52
C ARG A 84 9.65 -9.44 13.67
N LEU A 85 9.42 -9.64 12.37
CA LEU A 85 10.46 -10.06 11.43
C LEU A 85 11.54 -8.99 11.26
N HIS A 86 11.16 -7.73 11.20
CA HIS A 86 12.11 -6.62 11.17
C HIS A 86 13.08 -6.68 12.37
N LYS A 87 12.55 -6.89 13.57
CA LYS A 87 13.37 -7.01 14.80
C LYS A 87 14.25 -8.26 14.83
N SER A 88 13.79 -9.39 14.29
CA SER A 88 14.49 -10.68 14.40
C SER A 88 15.43 -10.99 13.24
N THR A 89 15.14 -10.49 12.04
CA THR A 89 15.87 -10.83 10.80
C THR A 89 16.34 -9.60 10.02
N ALA A 90 16.18 -8.39 10.57
CA ALA A 90 16.46 -7.11 9.91
C ALA A 90 15.70 -6.94 8.57
N LEU A 91 14.51 -7.54 8.44
CA LEU A 91 13.65 -7.42 7.27
C LEU A 91 13.20 -5.95 7.13
N SER A 92 13.59 -5.30 6.05
CA SER A 92 13.27 -3.88 5.77
C SER A 92 12.52 -3.71 4.46
N ILE A 93 12.86 -4.48 3.42
CA ILE A 93 12.21 -4.39 2.10
C ILE A 93 11.34 -5.62 1.88
N VAL A 94 10.03 -5.39 1.83
CA VAL A 94 9.02 -6.43 1.59
C VAL A 94 8.36 -6.18 0.25
N ALA A 95 8.48 -7.13 -0.67
CA ALA A 95 7.73 -7.14 -1.91
C ALA A 95 6.37 -7.79 -1.69
N VAL A 96 5.31 -7.10 -2.09
CA VAL A 96 3.95 -7.64 -2.08
C VAL A 96 3.58 -8.04 -3.51
N SER A 97 3.33 -9.32 -3.71
CA SER A 97 3.00 -9.88 -5.01
C SER A 97 1.83 -10.86 -4.91
N SER A 98 1.47 -11.48 -6.02
CA SER A 98 0.36 -12.45 -6.09
C SER A 98 0.66 -13.49 -7.17
N PRO A 99 0.02 -14.67 -7.17
CA PRO A 99 0.13 -15.60 -8.29
C PRO A 99 -0.30 -14.99 -9.61
N THR A 100 -1.45 -14.29 -9.65
CA THR A 100 -2.03 -13.70 -10.85
C THR A 100 -2.50 -12.26 -10.63
N VAL A 101 -3.06 -11.64 -11.66
CA VAL A 101 -3.64 -10.30 -11.60
C VAL A 101 -4.92 -10.25 -10.76
N ALA A 102 -5.28 -9.07 -10.27
CA ALA A 102 -6.53 -8.78 -9.56
C ALA A 102 -6.76 -9.62 -8.27
N GLU A 103 -5.68 -9.97 -7.56
CA GLU A 103 -5.75 -10.67 -6.27
C GLU A 103 -5.69 -9.70 -5.05
N GLY A 104 -5.61 -8.39 -5.30
CA GLY A 104 -5.60 -7.37 -4.26
C GLY A 104 -4.20 -7.02 -3.73
N LYS A 105 -3.12 -7.34 -4.47
CA LYS A 105 -1.73 -7.01 -4.10
C LYS A 105 -1.54 -5.52 -3.78
N THR A 106 -1.97 -4.61 -4.68
CA THR A 106 -1.83 -3.16 -4.51
C THR A 106 -2.63 -2.65 -3.30
N THR A 107 -3.88 -3.12 -3.12
CA THR A 107 -4.68 -2.80 -1.94
C THR A 107 -3.99 -3.26 -0.66
N THR A 108 -3.41 -4.47 -0.68
CA THR A 108 -2.65 -5.01 0.46
C THR A 108 -1.37 -4.21 0.72
N SER A 109 -0.64 -3.82 -0.33
CA SER A 109 0.58 -3.00 -0.22
C SER A 109 0.30 -1.66 0.46
N ILE A 110 -0.74 -0.96 0.02
CA ILE A 110 -1.12 0.36 0.57
C ILE A 110 -1.61 0.21 2.02
N ASN A 111 -2.51 -0.75 2.28
CA ASN A 111 -3.04 -0.94 3.64
C ASN A 111 -1.96 -1.39 4.63
N LEU A 112 -1.02 -2.25 4.23
CA LEU A 112 0.11 -2.64 5.06
C LEU A 112 1.01 -1.44 5.36
N ALA A 113 1.37 -0.66 4.34
CA ALA A 113 2.17 0.56 4.50
C ALA A 113 1.47 1.57 5.42
N GLY A 114 0.15 1.77 5.23
CA GLY A 114 -0.68 2.61 6.09
C GLY A 114 -0.74 2.11 7.53
N ALA A 115 -0.89 0.81 7.74
CA ALA A 115 -0.89 0.22 9.09
C ALA A 115 0.48 0.39 9.78
N LEU A 116 1.60 0.23 9.07
CA LEU A 116 2.96 0.48 9.58
C LEU A 116 3.14 1.96 9.94
N ALA A 117 2.67 2.86 9.09
CA ALA A 117 2.76 4.31 9.27
C ALA A 117 1.91 4.86 10.44
N GLN A 118 1.04 4.04 11.05
CA GLN A 118 0.34 4.41 12.29
C GLN A 118 1.26 4.48 13.51
N ALA A 119 2.45 3.85 13.47
CA ALA A 119 3.45 4.04 14.51
C ALA A 119 4.10 5.42 14.36
N PRO A 120 4.13 6.26 15.42
CA PRO A 120 4.60 7.64 15.33
C PRO A 120 6.06 7.75 14.90
N ASP A 121 6.88 6.77 15.23
CA ASP A 121 8.32 6.77 14.96
C ASP A 121 8.70 5.96 13.71
N ALA A 122 7.76 5.28 13.05
CA ALA A 122 8.04 4.45 11.88
C ALA A 122 8.22 5.33 10.63
N ARG A 123 9.30 5.11 9.90
CA ARG A 123 9.56 5.72 8.60
C ARG A 123 9.20 4.71 7.52
N VAL A 124 8.10 4.93 6.83
CA VAL A 124 7.54 3.98 5.86
C VAL A 124 7.61 4.54 4.45
N LEU A 125 8.14 3.74 3.53
CA LEU A 125 8.16 4.03 2.10
C LEU A 125 7.35 2.97 1.36
N LEU A 126 6.43 3.41 0.51
CA LEU A 126 5.67 2.59 -0.40
C LEU A 126 6.14 2.89 -1.83
N VAL A 127 6.49 1.87 -2.60
CA VAL A 127 7.06 2.00 -3.95
C VAL A 127 6.22 1.23 -4.96
N ASP A 128 5.81 1.89 -6.04
CA ASP A 128 5.15 1.23 -7.17
C ASP A 128 6.20 0.62 -8.09
N ALA A 129 6.43 -0.68 -7.95
CA ALA A 129 7.30 -1.48 -8.79
C ALA A 129 6.51 -2.38 -9.78
N ASP A 130 5.16 -2.27 -9.81
CA ASP A 130 4.35 -2.85 -10.87
C ASP A 130 4.29 -1.90 -12.09
N LEU A 131 5.42 -1.76 -12.79
CA LEU A 131 5.56 -0.86 -13.94
C LEU A 131 4.67 -1.24 -15.13
N ARG A 132 3.97 -2.38 -15.07
CA ARG A 132 3.03 -2.84 -16.10
C ARG A 132 1.60 -2.39 -15.84
N GLY A 133 1.23 -2.30 -14.59
CA GLY A 133 -0.11 -1.97 -14.15
C GLY A 133 -0.10 -0.96 -13.01
N ALA A 134 0.74 0.08 -13.13
CA ALA A 134 0.90 1.13 -12.14
C ALA A 134 -0.46 1.61 -11.59
N ALA A 135 -0.76 1.27 -10.35
CA ALA A 135 -2.07 1.51 -9.75
C ALA A 135 -2.02 2.22 -8.40
N LEU A 136 -0.81 2.47 -7.88
CA LEU A 136 -0.62 3.11 -6.58
C LEU A 136 -1.11 4.56 -6.60
N ALA A 137 -0.67 5.36 -7.58
CA ALA A 137 -0.98 6.79 -7.65
C ALA A 137 -2.49 7.04 -7.74
N PRO A 138 -3.26 6.42 -8.67
CA PRO A 138 -4.71 6.63 -8.73
C PRO A 138 -5.43 6.24 -7.44
N ARG A 139 -5.05 5.13 -6.79
CA ARG A 139 -5.70 4.69 -5.54
C ARG A 139 -5.44 5.60 -4.35
N LEU A 140 -4.33 6.35 -4.40
CA LEU A 140 -3.97 7.34 -3.39
C LEU A 140 -4.50 8.75 -3.71
N GLY A 141 -5.36 8.89 -4.72
CA GLY A 141 -5.95 10.19 -5.11
C GLY A 141 -5.00 11.06 -5.94
N PHE A 142 -3.97 10.48 -6.54
CA PHE A 142 -3.07 11.17 -7.46
C PHE A 142 -3.49 10.97 -8.92
N ASP A 143 -4.77 11.21 -9.24
CA ASP A 143 -5.39 10.84 -10.53
C ASP A 143 -4.70 11.46 -11.75
N GLU A 144 -4.06 12.63 -11.60
CA GLU A 144 -3.34 13.35 -12.67
C GLU A 144 -1.84 13.47 -12.35
N TYR A 145 -1.25 12.45 -11.71
CA TYR A 145 0.16 12.53 -11.37
C TYR A 145 1.04 12.54 -12.62
N VAL A 146 1.66 13.68 -12.90
CA VAL A 146 2.55 13.93 -14.06
C VAL A 146 4.02 14.09 -13.62
N GLY A 147 4.32 13.89 -12.34
CA GLY A 147 5.66 14.06 -11.78
C GLY A 147 6.60 12.87 -12.04
N PRO A 148 7.89 13.03 -11.69
CA PRO A 148 8.85 11.96 -11.81
C PRO A 148 8.60 10.87 -10.75
N GLY A 149 8.79 9.59 -11.13
CA GLY A 149 8.66 8.44 -10.26
C GLY A 149 9.82 7.47 -10.36
N LEU A 150 9.57 6.21 -10.02
CA LEU A 150 10.58 5.15 -9.97
C LEU A 150 11.30 4.99 -11.31
N VAL A 151 10.55 4.92 -12.42
CA VAL A 151 11.12 4.76 -13.77
C VAL A 151 12.05 5.91 -14.10
N ASP A 152 11.64 7.14 -13.75
CA ASP A 152 12.43 8.33 -14.01
C ASP A 152 13.76 8.30 -13.25
N ALA A 153 13.73 7.95 -11.95
CA ALA A 153 14.93 7.85 -11.12
C ALA A 153 15.87 6.69 -11.53
N ILE A 154 15.33 5.63 -12.17
CA ILE A 154 16.16 4.54 -12.69
C ILE A 154 16.83 4.94 -14.00
N VAL A 155 16.12 5.66 -14.88
CA VAL A 155 16.61 5.99 -16.22
C VAL A 155 17.50 7.24 -16.21
N ASP A 156 17.20 8.23 -15.36
CA ASP A 156 18.00 9.44 -15.19
C ASP A 156 18.83 9.35 -13.90
N ALA A 157 20.14 9.15 -14.05
CA ALA A 157 21.07 9.04 -12.92
C ALA A 157 21.21 10.34 -12.09
N ASN A 158 20.78 11.49 -12.62
CA ASN A 158 20.77 12.75 -11.88
C ASN A 158 19.59 12.87 -10.91
N LEU A 159 18.52 12.09 -11.12
CA LEU A 159 17.39 12.05 -10.20
C LEU A 159 17.74 11.19 -8.98
N THR A 160 17.70 11.82 -7.82
CA THR A 160 17.91 11.14 -6.53
C THR A 160 16.60 10.60 -5.99
N LEU A 161 16.67 9.65 -5.04
CA LEU A 161 15.46 9.14 -4.39
C LEU A 161 14.56 10.25 -3.80
N PRO A 162 15.06 11.26 -3.08
CA PRO A 162 14.24 12.38 -2.61
C PRO A 162 13.49 13.16 -3.69
N ALA A 163 14.02 13.20 -4.90
CA ALA A 163 13.38 13.93 -6.01
C ALA A 163 12.10 13.24 -6.53
N VAL A 164 11.91 11.97 -6.21
CA VAL A 164 10.77 11.13 -6.67
C VAL A 164 9.89 10.65 -5.53
N VAL A 165 10.22 11.01 -4.28
CA VAL A 165 9.44 10.68 -3.10
C VAL A 165 8.36 11.73 -2.86
N HIS A 166 7.14 11.27 -2.66
CA HIS A 166 5.97 12.08 -2.29
C HIS A 166 5.57 11.75 -0.86
N ALA A 167 5.68 12.72 0.03
CA ALA A 167 5.20 12.55 1.39
C ALA A 167 3.68 12.70 1.44
N LEU A 168 3.04 11.84 2.24
CA LEU A 168 1.66 11.98 2.70
C LEU A 168 1.70 12.32 4.19
N PRO A 169 1.93 13.59 4.58
CA PRO A 169 2.25 13.97 5.96
C PRO A 169 1.15 13.59 6.95
N SER A 170 -0.12 13.72 6.55
CA SER A 170 -1.28 13.33 7.36
C SER A 170 -1.31 11.83 7.71
N LEU A 171 -0.63 11.00 6.92
CA LEU A 171 -0.62 9.54 7.05
C LEU A 171 0.75 9.00 7.54
N ASN A 172 1.77 9.86 7.73
CA ASN A 172 3.14 9.46 8.07
C ASN A 172 3.70 8.42 7.08
N LEU A 173 3.40 8.58 5.80
CA LEU A 173 3.72 7.67 4.72
C LEU A 173 4.40 8.43 3.58
N SER A 174 5.47 7.86 3.06
CA SER A 174 6.14 8.33 1.85
C SER A 174 5.85 7.37 0.69
N VAL A 175 5.66 7.91 -0.51
CA VAL A 175 5.30 7.13 -1.69
C VAL A 175 6.24 7.46 -2.85
N VAL A 176 6.69 6.45 -3.58
CA VAL A 176 7.33 6.58 -4.89
C VAL A 176 6.39 5.97 -5.93
N PRO A 177 5.70 6.78 -6.74
CA PRO A 177 4.87 6.28 -7.83
C PRO A 177 5.74 5.67 -8.93
N ALA A 178 5.13 4.91 -9.85
CA ALA A 178 5.84 4.35 -11.00
C ALA A 178 6.51 5.41 -11.88
N GLY A 179 5.89 6.58 -12.01
CA GLY A 179 6.35 7.66 -12.89
C GLY A 179 5.94 7.42 -14.34
N ARG A 180 6.80 7.81 -15.29
CA ARG A 180 6.51 7.66 -16.72
C ARG A 180 6.35 6.22 -17.15
N PHE A 181 5.63 6.01 -18.25
CA PHE A 181 5.46 4.70 -18.86
C PHE A 181 6.81 4.05 -19.23
N ALA A 182 7.01 2.81 -18.80
CA ALA A 182 8.17 2.00 -19.15
C ALA A 182 7.85 1.10 -20.34
N SER A 183 8.52 1.28 -21.48
CA SER A 183 8.37 0.40 -22.64
C SER A 183 8.96 -1.00 -22.41
N ALA A 184 9.93 -1.12 -21.51
CA ALA A 184 10.61 -2.36 -21.15
C ALA A 184 10.73 -2.51 -19.63
N PRO A 185 9.62 -2.79 -18.88
CA PRO A 185 9.60 -2.86 -17.43
C PRO A 185 10.67 -3.79 -16.82
N TYR A 186 10.83 -4.97 -17.41
CA TYR A 186 11.82 -5.95 -16.96
C TYR A 186 13.27 -5.38 -16.98
N GLU A 187 13.65 -4.70 -18.06
CA GLU A 187 15.00 -4.15 -18.20
C GLU A 187 15.22 -2.96 -17.23
N VAL A 188 14.19 -2.16 -17.00
CA VAL A 188 14.21 -1.06 -16.02
C VAL A 188 14.46 -1.63 -14.64
N LEU A 189 13.69 -2.62 -14.19
CA LEU A 189 13.83 -3.24 -12.87
C LEU A 189 15.13 -4.05 -12.72
N LYS A 190 15.71 -4.54 -13.83
CA LYS A 190 17.00 -5.24 -13.85
C LYS A 190 18.20 -4.30 -13.71
N SER A 191 18.00 -3.00 -13.92
CA SER A 191 19.06 -2.00 -13.82
C SER A 191 19.71 -2.01 -12.43
N PRO A 192 21.05 -1.94 -12.31
CA PRO A 192 21.73 -1.76 -11.03
C PRO A 192 21.23 -0.53 -10.27
N ARG A 193 20.77 0.51 -10.98
CA ARG A 193 20.25 1.73 -10.39
C ARG A 193 19.03 1.50 -9.51
N PHE A 194 18.17 0.52 -9.84
CA PHE A 194 17.06 0.13 -8.97
C PHE A 194 17.57 -0.35 -7.60
N GLY A 195 18.61 -1.19 -7.58
CA GLY A 195 19.24 -1.64 -6.34
C GLY A 195 19.89 -0.50 -5.54
N GLU A 196 20.53 0.46 -6.22
CA GLU A 196 21.12 1.65 -5.58
C GLU A 196 20.04 2.52 -4.90
N LEU A 197 18.92 2.75 -5.57
CA LEU A 197 17.78 3.49 -5.00
C LEU A 197 17.20 2.78 -3.77
N LEU A 198 17.07 1.45 -3.81
CA LEU A 198 16.62 0.68 -2.66
C LEU A 198 17.65 0.68 -1.52
N ALA A 199 18.94 0.65 -1.82
CA ALA A 199 19.99 0.78 -0.82
C ALA A 199 20.03 2.19 -0.19
N GLU A 200 19.70 3.24 -0.96
CA GLU A 200 19.50 4.58 -0.43
C GLU A 200 18.25 4.65 0.46
N ALA A 201 17.15 4.02 0.03
CA ALA A 201 15.92 3.95 0.80
C ALA A 201 16.12 3.27 2.16
N ARG A 202 16.89 2.17 2.24
CA ARG A 202 17.22 1.48 3.51
C ARG A 202 17.88 2.37 4.56
N LYS A 203 18.62 3.41 4.14
CA LYS A 203 19.28 4.35 5.07
C LYS A 203 18.28 5.34 5.68
N ARG A 204 17.13 5.53 5.05
CA ARG A 204 16.16 6.58 5.39
C ARG A 204 14.87 6.04 6.00
N TYR A 205 14.48 4.81 5.64
CA TYR A 205 13.21 4.20 5.99
C TYR A 205 13.43 2.89 6.76
N ASP A 206 12.57 2.65 7.73
CA ASP A 206 12.57 1.43 8.53
C ASP A 206 11.87 0.30 7.78
N TYR A 207 10.78 0.66 7.07
CA TYR A 207 9.98 -0.26 6.26
C TYR A 207 9.83 0.27 4.84
N ILE A 208 10.13 -0.59 3.87
CA ILE A 208 9.98 -0.32 2.44
C ILE A 208 9.08 -1.41 1.86
N ILE A 209 7.88 -1.02 1.44
CA ILE A 209 6.90 -1.91 0.84
C ILE A 209 6.91 -1.67 -0.67
N LEU A 210 7.19 -2.73 -1.44
CA LEU A 210 7.14 -2.69 -2.89
C LEU A 210 5.85 -3.35 -3.37
N ASP A 211 5.00 -2.60 -4.07
CA ASP A 211 3.93 -3.19 -4.88
C ASP A 211 4.53 -3.72 -6.17
N THR A 212 4.38 -5.01 -6.45
CA THR A 212 5.07 -5.68 -7.56
C THR A 212 4.10 -6.40 -8.49
N PRO A 213 4.48 -6.67 -9.75
CA PRO A 213 3.64 -7.45 -10.65
C PRO A 213 3.46 -8.90 -10.16
N PRO A 214 2.48 -9.65 -10.72
CA PRO A 214 2.22 -11.01 -10.31
C PRO A 214 3.36 -11.96 -10.69
N LEU A 215 3.62 -12.95 -9.82
CA LEU A 215 4.77 -13.87 -9.89
C LEU A 215 4.75 -14.81 -11.11
N VAL A 216 3.56 -15.34 -11.47
CA VAL A 216 3.43 -16.34 -12.52
C VAL A 216 3.33 -15.69 -13.90
N SER A 217 2.67 -14.52 -13.96
CA SER A 217 2.33 -13.90 -15.26
C SER A 217 3.52 -13.26 -15.97
N VAL A 218 4.51 -12.76 -15.21
CA VAL A 218 5.66 -12.01 -15.75
C VAL A 218 6.95 -12.29 -14.98
N PRO A 219 8.13 -12.19 -15.62
CA PRO A 219 9.40 -12.54 -14.99
C PRO A 219 9.97 -11.44 -14.07
N ASP A 220 9.32 -10.31 -13.94
CA ASP A 220 9.84 -9.10 -13.28
C ASP A 220 10.21 -9.35 -11.81
N CYS A 221 9.44 -10.15 -11.09
CA CYS A 221 9.73 -10.48 -9.69
C CYS A 221 11.04 -11.26 -9.51
N ARG A 222 11.52 -11.97 -10.55
CA ARG A 222 12.83 -12.67 -10.50
C ARG A 222 14.02 -11.71 -10.43
N VAL A 223 13.88 -10.51 -11.00
CA VAL A 223 14.94 -9.49 -10.89
C VAL A 223 14.78 -8.66 -9.63
N ILE A 224 13.54 -8.43 -9.18
CA ILE A 224 13.22 -7.76 -7.93
C ILE A 224 13.74 -8.56 -6.72
N GLU A 225 13.65 -9.89 -6.77
CA GLU A 225 14.05 -10.80 -5.69
C GLU A 225 15.46 -10.54 -5.16
N LYS A 226 16.38 -10.09 -6.00
CA LYS A 226 17.76 -9.77 -5.61
C LYS A 226 17.89 -8.63 -4.62
N TRP A 227 16.89 -7.76 -4.58
CA TRP A 227 16.95 -6.50 -3.86
C TRP A 227 16.03 -6.44 -2.64
N VAL A 228 15.14 -7.42 -2.48
CA VAL A 228 14.18 -7.49 -1.39
C VAL A 228 14.57 -8.52 -0.34
N ASP A 229 14.11 -8.33 0.89
CA ASP A 229 14.37 -9.28 1.97
C ASP A 229 13.39 -10.44 1.95
N GLY A 230 12.19 -10.21 1.39
CA GLY A 230 11.21 -11.27 1.21
C GLY A 230 9.93 -10.84 0.51
N PHE A 231 9.13 -11.85 0.18
CA PHE A 231 7.85 -11.71 -0.50
C PHE A 231 6.69 -12.04 0.42
N LEU A 232 5.71 -11.15 0.44
CA LEU A 232 4.38 -11.39 0.95
C LEU A 232 3.48 -11.73 -0.24
N ILE A 233 2.91 -12.92 -0.27
CA ILE A 233 2.13 -13.39 -1.42
C ILE A 233 0.64 -13.29 -1.09
N VAL A 234 -0.08 -12.47 -1.86
CA VAL A 234 -1.52 -12.27 -1.73
C VAL A 234 -2.25 -13.26 -2.62
N VAL A 235 -3.21 -13.98 -2.06
CA VAL A 235 -4.07 -14.94 -2.76
C VAL A 235 -5.52 -14.63 -2.46
N THR A 236 -6.39 -14.67 -3.48
CA THR A 236 -7.82 -14.50 -3.28
C THR A 236 -8.44 -15.81 -2.82
N ALA A 237 -9.07 -15.81 -1.64
CA ALA A 237 -9.75 -16.97 -1.10
C ALA A 237 -10.81 -17.47 -2.08
N HIS A 238 -10.96 -18.79 -2.19
CA HIS A 238 -11.91 -19.46 -3.06
C HIS A 238 -11.82 -19.19 -4.57
N ARG A 239 -10.85 -18.34 -5.00
CA ARG A 239 -10.68 -17.92 -6.41
C ARG A 239 -9.32 -18.32 -6.97
N THR A 240 -8.24 -18.14 -6.23
CA THR A 240 -6.91 -18.53 -6.68
C THR A 240 -6.79 -20.05 -6.73
N ALA A 241 -6.53 -20.61 -7.91
CA ALA A 241 -6.35 -22.04 -8.06
C ALA A 241 -5.08 -22.49 -7.32
N ARG A 242 -5.16 -23.61 -6.58
CA ARG A 242 -4.02 -24.17 -5.84
C ARG A 242 -2.77 -24.36 -6.69
N LYS A 243 -2.96 -24.79 -7.95
CA LYS A 243 -1.87 -24.97 -8.90
C LYS A 243 -1.11 -23.66 -9.18
N LEU A 244 -1.83 -22.54 -9.32
CA LEU A 244 -1.20 -21.22 -9.52
C LEU A 244 -0.43 -20.75 -8.30
N LEU A 245 -0.94 -21.03 -7.10
CA LEU A 245 -0.21 -20.75 -5.86
C LEU A 245 1.07 -21.60 -5.78
N GLU A 246 0.99 -22.90 -6.08
CA GLU A 246 2.14 -23.79 -6.11
C GLU A 246 3.19 -23.30 -7.13
N GLU A 247 2.75 -22.84 -8.31
CA GLU A 247 3.63 -22.28 -9.33
C GLU A 247 4.31 -20.98 -8.83
N ALA A 248 3.55 -20.06 -8.22
CA ALA A 248 4.08 -18.84 -7.63
C ALA A 248 5.14 -19.13 -6.54
N LEU A 249 4.88 -20.12 -5.68
CA LEU A 249 5.82 -20.56 -4.62
C LEU A 249 7.10 -21.22 -5.18
N ASN A 250 7.06 -21.69 -6.42
CA ASN A 250 8.21 -22.28 -7.10
C ASN A 250 9.02 -21.26 -7.92
N VAL A 251 8.44 -20.10 -8.23
CA VAL A 251 9.13 -19.00 -8.93
C VAL A 251 10.12 -18.29 -8.03
N THR A 252 9.84 -18.23 -6.74
CA THR A 252 10.61 -17.52 -5.71
C THR A 252 11.33 -18.50 -4.78
N GLU A 253 12.51 -18.15 -4.28
CA GLU A 253 13.18 -18.95 -3.25
C GLU A 253 12.29 -19.04 -2.00
N ARG A 254 12.01 -20.26 -1.54
CA ARG A 254 11.12 -20.49 -0.39
C ARG A 254 11.56 -19.78 0.88
N ALA A 255 12.87 -19.63 1.06
CA ALA A 255 13.44 -18.92 2.20
C ALA A 255 13.10 -17.40 2.21
N ARG A 256 12.70 -16.86 1.06
CA ARG A 256 12.31 -15.46 0.91
C ARG A 256 10.80 -15.22 1.03
N ILE A 257 10.00 -16.25 1.29
CA ILE A 257 8.57 -16.10 1.48
C ILE A 257 8.29 -15.72 2.92
N VAL A 258 7.91 -14.46 3.15
CA VAL A 258 7.53 -13.90 4.45
C VAL A 258 6.21 -14.50 4.96
N GLY A 259 5.25 -14.70 4.05
CA GLY A 259 3.94 -15.24 4.38
C GLY A 259 2.95 -15.18 3.23
N LEU A 260 1.76 -15.71 3.50
CA LEU A 260 0.61 -15.65 2.61
C LEU A 260 -0.47 -14.76 3.23
N VAL A 261 -1.09 -13.92 2.41
CA VAL A 261 -2.27 -13.12 2.78
C VAL A 261 -3.47 -13.67 2.01
N PHE A 262 -4.48 -14.13 2.73
CA PHE A 262 -5.75 -14.55 2.12
C PHE A 262 -6.67 -13.34 2.04
N ASN A 263 -6.91 -12.87 0.84
CA ASN A 263 -7.77 -11.72 0.55
C ASN A 263 -9.15 -12.19 0.08
N GLY A 264 -10.20 -11.40 0.36
CA GLY A 264 -11.56 -11.68 -0.09
C GLY A 264 -12.17 -12.95 0.54
N ASP A 265 -11.81 -13.29 1.78
CA ASP A 265 -12.44 -14.36 2.52
C ASP A 265 -13.72 -13.85 3.21
N ASP A 266 -14.89 -14.19 2.62
CA ASP A 266 -16.21 -13.80 3.15
C ASP A 266 -16.62 -14.60 4.39
N ARG A 267 -15.84 -15.58 4.81
CA ARG A 267 -16.13 -16.30 6.03
C ARG A 267 -16.01 -15.34 7.21
N HIS A 268 -17.13 -14.93 7.73
CA HIS A 268 -17.24 -14.17 8.96
C HIS A 268 -16.52 -14.91 10.08
N LEU A 269 -15.25 -14.63 10.30
CA LEU A 269 -14.64 -14.85 11.60
C LEU A 269 -15.40 -13.92 12.55
N SER A 270 -16.57 -14.44 12.97
CA SER A 270 -17.57 -13.87 13.85
C SER A 270 -17.29 -12.40 14.25
N ARG A 271 -17.85 -11.49 13.48
CA ARG A 271 -18.18 -10.11 13.89
C ARG A 271 -18.80 -10.11 15.30
N ASP A 272 -19.52 -11.17 15.64
CA ASP A 272 -20.16 -11.38 16.95
C ASP A 272 -19.17 -11.52 18.10
N SER A 273 -17.95 -12.02 17.87
CA SER A 273 -16.93 -12.12 18.93
C SER A 273 -16.27 -10.77 19.23
N TYR A 274 -16.14 -9.88 18.25
CA TYR A 274 -15.57 -8.55 18.43
C TYR A 274 -16.60 -7.51 18.91
N GLY A 275 -17.84 -7.58 18.45
CA GLY A 275 -18.93 -6.72 18.92
C GLY A 275 -19.22 -6.89 20.42
N ALA A 276 -18.93 -8.08 20.98
CA ALA A 276 -19.03 -8.33 22.42
C ALA A 276 -17.93 -7.64 23.25
N TYR A 277 -16.80 -7.26 22.63
CA TYR A 277 -15.73 -6.51 23.32
C TYR A 277 -16.04 -5.02 23.37
N ASP A 278 -16.58 -4.45 22.31
CA ASP A 278 -16.90 -3.01 22.22
C ASP A 278 -18.11 -2.62 23.06
N SER A 279 -19.13 -3.50 23.16
CA SER A 279 -20.30 -3.30 24.00
C SER A 279 -19.95 -3.32 25.50
N ARG A 280 -18.84 -3.95 25.93
CA ARG A 280 -18.37 -3.92 27.32
C ARG A 280 -17.63 -2.65 27.71
N GLN A 281 -17.08 -1.90 26.75
CA GLN A 281 -16.47 -0.60 27.03
C GLN A 281 -17.50 0.54 27.06
N SER A 282 -18.56 0.48 26.25
CA SER A 282 -19.62 1.49 26.27
C SER A 282 -20.49 1.43 27.51
N SER A 283 -20.72 0.24 28.08
CA SER A 283 -21.50 0.06 29.33
C SER A 283 -20.76 0.52 30.60
N ARG A 284 -19.44 0.70 30.57
CA ARG A 284 -18.67 1.25 31.70
C ARG A 284 -18.65 2.78 31.76
N ARG A 285 -19.04 3.48 30.71
CA ARG A 285 -19.11 4.95 30.67
C ARG A 285 -20.45 5.56 31.10
N ASN A 286 -21.53 4.76 31.25
CA ASN A 286 -22.87 5.23 31.59
C ASN A 286 -23.41 4.71 32.93
N GLY A 287 -22.54 4.37 33.87
CA GLY A 287 -22.90 3.93 35.24
C GLY A 287 -22.89 5.05 36.26
N GLY A 288 -23.73 6.07 36.08
CA GLY A 288 -23.86 7.15 37.06
C GLY A 288 -25.24 7.79 37.07
N GLY A 289 -26.26 7.08 37.58
CA GLY A 289 -27.59 7.64 37.70
C GLY A 289 -28.47 6.86 38.66
N TRP A 290 -28.28 7.10 39.95
CA TRP A 290 -29.23 6.66 40.98
C TRP A 290 -30.57 7.33 40.76
N ARG A 291 -31.65 6.58 40.53
CA ARG A 291 -33.02 7.05 40.80
C ARG A 291 -33.82 5.95 41.53
N ARG A 292 -34.32 6.41 42.64
CA ARG A 292 -35.20 5.88 43.70
C ARG A 292 -36.26 4.89 43.19
N ARG A 293 -36.39 3.80 43.96
CA ARG A 293 -37.64 3.01 44.07
C ARG A 293 -38.73 3.85 44.72
N VAL A 294 -39.90 3.80 44.14
CA VAL A 294 -41.14 4.10 44.82
C VAL A 294 -42.06 2.92 44.67
N PHE A 295 -42.52 2.42 45.83
CA PHE A 295 -43.42 1.31 46.04
C PHE A 295 -44.82 1.64 45.56
N GLY A 296 -45.60 0.63 45.10
CA GLY A 296 -47.04 0.66 44.92
C GLY A 296 -47.55 -0.69 44.44
N ASN A 297 -48.12 -1.46 45.39
CA ASN A 297 -48.85 -2.71 45.27
C ASN A 297 -50.33 -2.40 45.47
N PRO A 298 -51.29 -3.34 45.41
CA PRO A 298 -51.83 -4.21 44.33
C PRO A 298 -53.36 -3.96 44.15
N ASP A 299 -54.02 -4.55 43.18
CA ASP A 299 -55.26 -5.32 43.41
C ASP A 299 -55.81 -6.01 42.13
N ARG A 300 -56.10 -7.25 42.29
CA ARG A 300 -57.20 -8.15 41.98
C ARG A 300 -58.22 -7.67 40.91
N THR A 301 -58.50 -8.52 39.90
CA THR A 301 -59.75 -9.34 39.78
C THR A 301 -59.69 -10.19 38.50
N ARG A 302 -59.74 -11.47 38.70
CA ARG A 302 -60.66 -12.54 38.25
C ARG A 302 -61.67 -12.21 37.19
N ARG A 303 -61.68 -13.05 36.12
CA ARG A 303 -62.80 -13.84 35.50
C ARG A 303 -62.28 -14.43 34.18
N ARG A 304 -62.12 -15.70 34.06
CA ARG A 304 -62.92 -16.92 33.84
C ARG A 304 -63.84 -16.89 32.60
N ARG A 305 -63.62 -17.95 31.81
CA ARG A 305 -64.46 -18.67 30.84
C ARG A 305 -64.46 -18.12 29.43
N VAL A 306 -64.64 -18.90 28.32
CA VAL A 306 -64.94 -20.31 28.03
C VAL A 306 -64.53 -20.49 26.54
N ALA A 307 -64.03 -21.63 26.12
CA ALA A 307 -64.13 -22.17 24.78
C ALA A 307 -65.57 -22.70 24.57
N PRO A 308 -66.11 -22.98 23.39
CA PRO A 308 -65.62 -24.04 22.50
C PRO A 308 -65.82 -23.76 20.97
N GLU A 309 -65.26 -24.67 20.17
CA GLU A 309 -65.78 -25.41 19.03
C GLU A 309 -66.46 -24.59 17.90
N ASP A 310 -65.88 -24.61 16.69
CA ASP A 310 -66.10 -25.59 15.60
C ASP A 310 -64.92 -25.49 14.59
#